data_b0e88a4251f11534ff8f33ae778193bc
#
_entry.id   b0e88a4251f11534ff8f33ae778193bc
#
_cell.length_a   1.000
_cell.length_b   1.000
_cell.length_c   1.000
_cell.angle_alpha   90.00
_cell.angle_beta   90.00
_cell.angle_gamma   90.00
#
_symmetry.space_group_name_H-M   'P 1'
#
loop_
_entity.id
_entity.type
_entity.pdbx_description
1 polymer ?
#
loop_
_entity_poly.entity_id
_entity_poly.type
_entity_poly.pdbx_seq_one_letter_code
_entity_poly.pdbx_strand_id
1 'polypeptide(L)'
;MPEFIIGARGHDFGRQTPEALFSAIGQAGFRCTQLAFPKAIEGVKSYADVTPSLVEAARAASKASNVGIAVDGTYVELSYADEEKRKAEVAKVLSQIPVAKALGAGCM
;
A
#
# COMPACT_ATOMS: atom_id res chain seq x y z
N MET A 1 -12.39 3.40 28.11
CA MET A 1 -12.68 3.93 26.76
C MET A 1 -11.91 3.15 25.72
N PRO A 2 -12.58 2.64 24.71
CA PRO A 2 -11.84 2.05 23.61
C PRO A 2 -11.01 3.13 22.89
N GLU A 3 -9.79 2.79 22.60
CA GLU A 3 -8.88 3.67 21.86
C GLU A 3 -9.05 3.42 20.38
N PHE A 4 -9.33 4.45 19.60
CA PHE A 4 -9.45 4.34 18.18
C PHE A 4 -8.10 4.65 17.53
N ILE A 5 -7.69 3.78 16.60
CA ILE A 5 -6.52 4.03 15.77
C ILE A 5 -7.01 4.68 14.49
N ILE A 6 -6.54 5.91 14.27
CA ILE A 6 -6.90 6.69 13.08
C ILE A 6 -5.78 6.58 12.06
N GLY A 7 -6.16 6.24 10.83
CA GLY A 7 -5.23 6.12 9.72
C GLY A 7 -5.52 7.08 8.58
N ALA A 8 -4.61 7.11 7.62
CA ALA A 8 -4.72 7.93 6.43
C ALA A 8 -4.37 7.11 5.18
N ARG A 9 -4.86 7.53 4.02
CA ARG A 9 -4.40 6.98 2.75
C ARG A 9 -3.00 7.52 2.47
N GLY A 10 -2.06 6.62 2.23
CA GLY A 10 -0.67 7.02 1.96
C GLY A 10 -0.53 8.00 0.80
N HIS A 11 -1.28 7.79 -0.27
CA HIS A 11 -1.17 8.64 -1.46
C HIS A 11 -1.75 10.05 -1.28
N ASP A 12 -2.42 10.35 -0.17
CA ASP A 12 -2.82 11.72 0.15
C ASP A 12 -1.61 12.58 0.56
N PHE A 13 -0.47 11.96 0.85
CA PHE A 13 0.79 12.61 1.16
C PHE A 13 1.67 12.82 -0.08
N GLY A 14 1.17 12.50 -1.27
CA GLY A 14 1.94 12.56 -2.51
C GLY A 14 2.82 11.33 -2.71
N ARG A 15 3.50 11.27 -3.85
CA ARG A 15 4.41 10.17 -4.16
C ARG A 15 5.77 10.43 -3.53
N GLN A 16 6.25 9.49 -2.74
CA GLN A 16 7.50 9.63 -1.99
C GLN A 16 8.21 8.27 -1.90
N THR A 17 9.44 8.28 -1.41
CA THR A 17 10.12 7.04 -0.99
C THR A 17 9.37 6.43 0.19
N PRO A 18 9.50 5.13 0.44
CA PRO A 18 8.86 4.52 1.63
C PRO A 18 9.24 5.23 2.93
N GLU A 19 10.50 5.55 3.12
CA GLU A 19 11.00 6.21 4.33
C GLU A 19 10.37 7.59 4.51
N ALA A 20 10.36 8.41 3.48
CA ALA A 20 9.79 9.75 3.54
C ALA A 20 8.28 9.71 3.73
N LEU A 21 7.59 8.79 3.06
CA LEU A 21 6.14 8.62 3.17
C LEU A 21 5.72 8.27 4.58
N PHE A 22 6.28 7.23 5.16
CA PHE A 22 5.91 6.78 6.50
C PHE A 22 6.31 7.79 7.57
N SER A 23 7.44 8.47 7.39
CA SER A 23 7.83 9.58 8.28
C SER A 23 6.79 10.70 8.25
N ALA A 24 6.33 11.12 7.07
CA ALA A 24 5.32 12.17 6.92
C ALA A 24 3.99 11.77 7.56
N ILE A 25 3.55 10.53 7.37
CA ILE A 25 2.31 10.02 7.97
C ILE A 25 2.40 10.04 9.50
N GLY A 26 3.52 9.55 10.04
CA GLY A 26 3.75 9.53 11.48
C GLY A 26 3.83 10.92 12.09
N GLN A 27 4.49 11.85 11.43
CA GLN A 27 4.59 13.25 11.87
C GLN A 27 3.25 13.95 11.85
N ALA A 28 2.35 13.57 10.95
CA ALA A 28 0.99 14.10 10.91
C ALA A 28 0.08 13.53 12.02
N GLY A 29 0.57 12.56 12.80
CA GLY A 29 -0.15 11.99 13.93
C GLY A 29 -0.96 10.73 13.62
N PHE A 30 -0.87 10.19 12.41
CA PHE A 30 -1.57 8.95 12.06
C PHE A 30 -0.74 7.73 12.45
N ARG A 31 -1.41 6.68 12.88
CA ARG A 31 -0.79 5.46 13.39
C ARG A 31 -0.92 4.27 12.45
N CYS A 32 -1.70 4.40 11.38
CA CYS A 32 -1.80 3.38 10.35
C CYS A 32 -2.11 4.02 9.00
N THR A 33 -1.93 3.25 7.94
CA THR A 33 -2.14 3.73 6.57
C THR A 33 -2.73 2.65 5.68
N GLN A 34 -3.44 3.08 4.64
CA GLN A 34 -3.70 2.30 3.45
C GLN A 34 -2.58 2.62 2.46
N LEU A 35 -1.82 1.62 2.08
CA LEU A 35 -0.71 1.77 1.16
C LEU A 35 -1.08 1.21 -0.22
N ALA A 36 -1.18 2.08 -1.21
CA ALA A 36 -1.34 1.71 -2.61
C ALA A 36 -0.06 2.05 -3.35
N PHE A 37 0.79 1.06 -3.61
CA PHE A 37 2.13 1.28 -4.16
C PHE A 37 2.16 2.19 -5.39
N PRO A 38 1.34 1.94 -6.45
CA PRO A 38 1.41 2.78 -7.65
C PRO A 38 0.97 4.23 -7.44
N LYS A 39 0.27 4.51 -6.34
CA LYS A 39 -0.25 5.84 -6.04
C LYS A 39 0.62 6.60 -5.05
N ALA A 40 1.35 5.90 -4.20
CA ALA A 40 2.04 6.49 -3.06
C ALA A 40 3.56 6.43 -3.14
N ILE A 41 4.12 5.47 -3.88
CA ILE A 41 5.56 5.25 -3.93
C ILE A 41 6.12 5.76 -5.26
N GLU A 42 7.13 6.62 -5.18
CA GLU A 42 7.79 7.12 -6.38
C GLU A 42 8.48 5.98 -7.14
N GLY A 43 8.50 6.08 -8.46
CA GLY A 43 9.09 5.07 -9.33
C GLY A 43 8.22 3.84 -9.56
N VAL A 44 7.10 3.70 -8.88
CA VAL A 44 6.16 2.59 -9.07
C VAL A 44 5.01 3.05 -9.94
N LYS A 45 4.92 2.53 -11.16
CA LYS A 45 3.86 2.89 -12.12
C LYS A 45 2.71 1.90 -12.11
N SER A 46 2.99 0.64 -11.78
CA SER A 46 2.00 -0.42 -11.73
C SER A 46 2.34 -1.42 -10.64
N TYR A 47 1.42 -2.34 -10.36
CA TYR A 47 1.67 -3.40 -9.38
C TYR A 47 2.81 -4.34 -9.80
N ALA A 48 3.10 -4.44 -11.11
CA ALA A 48 4.23 -5.23 -11.62
C ALA A 48 5.60 -4.67 -11.19
N ASP A 49 5.67 -3.38 -10.84
CA ASP A 49 6.91 -2.73 -10.39
C ASP A 49 7.19 -2.96 -8.90
N VAL A 50 6.29 -3.61 -8.17
CA VAL A 50 6.47 -3.89 -6.76
C VAL A 50 7.40 -5.10 -6.59
N THR A 51 8.62 -4.84 -6.14
CA THR A 51 9.66 -5.86 -5.94
C THR A 51 9.72 -6.31 -4.48
N PRO A 52 10.28 -7.49 -4.18
CA PRO A 52 10.50 -7.90 -2.79
C PRO A 52 11.33 -6.90 -1.97
N SER A 53 12.32 -6.27 -2.57
CA SER A 53 13.13 -5.25 -1.88
C SER A 53 12.32 -4.00 -1.56
N LEU A 54 11.41 -3.60 -2.43
CA LEU A 54 10.51 -2.47 -2.17
C LEU A 54 9.52 -2.78 -1.05
N VAL A 55 8.98 -3.99 -1.04
CA VAL A 55 8.10 -4.46 0.04
C VAL A 55 8.83 -4.43 1.38
N GLU A 56 10.08 -4.91 1.43
CA GLU A 56 10.87 -4.88 2.66
C GLU A 56 11.19 -3.45 3.08
N ALA A 57 11.50 -2.55 2.14
CA ALA A 57 11.72 -1.14 2.45
C ALA A 57 10.47 -0.48 3.06
N ALA A 58 9.29 -0.77 2.53
CA ALA A 58 8.03 -0.28 3.07
C ALA A 58 7.76 -0.83 4.47
N ARG A 59 8.02 -2.12 4.67
CA ARG A 59 7.87 -2.76 5.97
C ARG A 59 8.80 -2.17 7.01
N ALA A 60 10.06 -1.96 6.66
CA ALA A 60 11.06 -1.35 7.55
C ALA A 60 10.68 0.11 7.90
N ALA A 61 10.23 0.88 6.90
CA ALA A 61 9.78 2.26 7.10
C ALA A 61 8.55 2.34 8.01
N SER A 62 7.61 1.41 7.85
CA SER A 62 6.43 1.27 8.71
C SER A 62 6.85 1.09 10.17
N LYS A 63 7.77 0.18 10.43
CA LYS A 63 8.28 -0.08 11.78
C LYS A 63 9.03 1.12 12.35
N ALA A 64 9.90 1.73 11.56
CA ALA A 64 10.72 2.86 12.00
C ALA A 64 9.87 4.08 12.38
N SER A 65 8.77 4.29 11.68
CA SER A 65 7.85 5.42 11.93
C SER A 65 6.69 5.09 12.86
N ASN A 66 6.59 3.85 13.30
CA ASN A 66 5.47 3.36 14.12
C ASN A 66 4.11 3.64 13.47
N VAL A 67 4.04 3.43 12.17
CA VAL A 67 2.81 3.56 11.36
C VAL A 67 2.51 2.20 10.75
N GLY A 68 1.49 1.52 11.23
CA GLY A 68 1.10 0.20 10.70
C GLY A 68 0.49 0.29 9.31
N ILE A 69 0.59 -0.80 8.56
CA ILE A 69 -0.07 -0.92 7.25
C ILE A 69 -1.36 -1.71 7.47
N ALA A 70 -2.48 -0.99 7.54
CA ALA A 70 -3.78 -1.60 7.77
C ALA A 70 -4.33 -2.25 6.50
N VAL A 71 -4.10 -1.63 5.35
CA VAL A 71 -4.64 -2.07 4.05
C VAL A 71 -3.55 -1.98 2.99
N ASP A 72 -3.35 -3.06 2.25
CA ASP A 72 -2.61 -3.02 0.98
C ASP A 72 -3.62 -2.64 -0.11
N GLY A 73 -3.62 -1.38 -0.51
CA GLY A 73 -4.60 -0.84 -1.45
C GLY A 73 -4.39 -1.36 -2.86
N THR A 74 -5.36 -2.11 -3.37
CA THR A 74 -5.33 -2.67 -4.71
C THR A 74 -6.45 -2.05 -5.55
N TYR A 75 -6.09 -1.06 -6.37
CA TYR A 75 -7.03 -0.31 -7.19
C TYR A 75 -7.12 -0.96 -8.57
N VAL A 76 -8.19 -1.69 -8.78
CA VAL A 76 -8.45 -2.43 -10.02
C VAL A 76 -9.89 -2.23 -10.46
N GLU A 77 -10.14 -2.41 -11.75
CA GLU A 77 -11.47 -2.35 -12.33
C GLU A 77 -11.93 -3.74 -12.74
N LEU A 78 -12.81 -4.33 -11.95
CA LEU A 78 -13.28 -5.71 -12.17
C LEU A 78 -14.55 -5.78 -13.03
N SER A 79 -15.09 -4.63 -13.42
CA SER A 79 -16.36 -4.57 -14.16
C SER A 79 -16.18 -4.50 -15.68
N TYR A 80 -14.98 -4.65 -16.20
CA TYR A 80 -14.75 -4.68 -17.64
C TYR A 80 -15.58 -5.79 -18.32
N ALA A 81 -16.32 -5.44 -19.35
CA ALA A 81 -17.01 -6.42 -20.19
C ALA A 81 -16.02 -7.24 -21.03
N ASP A 82 -14.89 -6.65 -21.42
CA ASP A 82 -13.82 -7.34 -22.12
C ASP A 82 -13.16 -8.36 -21.21
N GLU A 83 -13.17 -9.64 -21.61
CA GLU A 83 -12.68 -10.74 -20.78
C GLU A 83 -11.17 -10.64 -20.53
N GLU A 84 -10.39 -10.26 -21.55
CA GLU A 84 -8.93 -10.16 -21.41
C GLU A 84 -8.53 -9.02 -20.47
N LYS A 85 -9.21 -7.89 -20.53
CA LYS A 85 -9.01 -6.78 -19.61
C LYS A 85 -9.37 -7.18 -18.19
N ARG A 86 -10.49 -7.88 -18.01
CA ARG A 86 -10.93 -8.34 -16.69
C ARG A 86 -9.95 -9.34 -16.09
N LYS A 87 -9.44 -10.28 -16.89
CA LYS A 87 -8.43 -11.24 -16.45
C LYS A 87 -7.13 -10.54 -16.02
N ALA A 88 -6.72 -9.51 -16.75
CA ALA A 88 -5.53 -8.73 -16.39
C ALA A 88 -5.72 -8.03 -15.05
N GLU A 89 -6.90 -7.48 -14.77
CA GLU A 89 -7.19 -6.83 -13.48
C GLU A 89 -7.24 -7.84 -12.33
N VAL A 90 -7.81 -9.03 -12.56
CA VAL A 90 -7.79 -10.12 -11.57
C VAL A 90 -6.35 -10.53 -11.25
N ALA A 91 -5.49 -10.63 -12.26
CA ALA A 91 -4.09 -10.98 -12.06
C ALA A 91 -3.36 -9.95 -11.16
N LYS A 92 -3.70 -8.67 -11.26
CA LYS A 92 -3.16 -7.64 -10.36
C LYS A 92 -3.55 -7.90 -8.90
N VAL A 93 -4.81 -8.22 -8.65
CA VAL A 93 -5.28 -8.56 -7.30
C VAL A 93 -4.52 -9.77 -6.75
N LEU A 94 -4.43 -10.83 -7.55
CA LEU A 94 -3.74 -12.05 -7.13
C LEU A 94 -2.26 -11.80 -6.85
N SER A 95 -1.61 -10.92 -7.60
CA SER A 95 -0.21 -10.57 -7.39
C SER A 95 0.04 -9.87 -6.06
N GLN A 96 -0.97 -9.19 -5.52
CA GLN A 96 -0.85 -8.41 -4.28
C GLN A 96 -1.10 -9.24 -3.01
N ILE A 97 -1.66 -10.41 -3.11
CA ILE A 97 -1.91 -11.28 -1.95
C ILE A 97 -0.61 -11.58 -1.17
N PRO A 98 0.46 -12.08 -1.81
CA PRO A 98 1.71 -12.29 -1.08
C PRO A 98 2.36 -10.99 -0.60
N VAL A 99 2.16 -9.88 -1.30
CA VAL A 99 2.65 -8.56 -0.89
C VAL A 99 1.97 -8.12 0.41
N ALA A 100 0.65 -8.21 0.47
CA ALA A 100 -0.12 -7.87 1.67
C ALA A 100 0.35 -8.71 2.87
N LYS A 101 0.57 -10.01 2.65
CA LYS A 101 1.08 -10.90 3.70
C LYS A 101 2.47 -10.45 4.17
N ALA A 102 3.37 -10.16 3.26
CA ALA A 102 4.72 -9.73 3.59
C ALA A 102 4.76 -8.38 4.33
N LEU A 103 3.84 -7.47 4.00
CA LEU A 103 3.69 -6.19 4.67
C LEU A 103 3.08 -6.32 6.07
N GLY A 104 2.44 -7.42 6.38
CA GLY A 104 1.66 -7.57 7.60
C GLY A 104 0.35 -6.78 7.56
N ALA A 105 -0.18 -6.49 6.37
CA ALA A 105 -1.43 -5.76 6.21
C ALA A 105 -2.61 -6.57 6.75
N GLY A 106 -3.58 -5.88 7.32
CA GLY A 106 -4.79 -6.53 7.84
C GLY A 106 -5.74 -7.00 6.75
N CYS A 107 -5.71 -6.35 5.58
CA CYS A 107 -6.55 -6.69 4.43
C CYS A 107 -6.06 -6.00 3.15
N MET A 108 -6.76 -6.26 2.06
CA MET A 108 -6.53 -5.62 0.76
C MET A 108 -7.78 -4.85 0.36
#